data_ff5ef9a8e3eeb09926a02502a5df9f93
#
_entry.id   ff5ef9a8e3eeb09926a02502a5df9f93
#
_cell.length_a   1.000
_cell.length_b   1.000
_cell.length_c   1.000
_cell.angle_alpha   90.00
_cell.angle_beta   90.00
_cell.angle_gamma   90.00
#
_symmetry.space_group_name_H-M   'P 1'
#
loop_
_entity.id
_entity.type
_entity.pdbx_description
1 polymer ?
#
loop_
_entity_poly.entity_id
_entity_poly.type
_entity_poly.pdbx_seq_one_letter_code
_entity_poly.pdbx_strand_id
1 'polypeptide(L)' 'MKPKKAIKILIHHNDWRRGDVDEYKYTPKQIGIAIDTVLNHIQDLERAVPDYIYKGFC' A
#
# COMPACT_ATOMS: atom_id res chain seq x y z
N MET A 1 8.29 -4.82 8.17
CA MET A 1 7.29 -3.80 8.54
C MET A 1 5.92 -4.44 8.70
N LYS A 2 5.17 -4.01 9.70
CA LYS A 2 3.82 -4.53 9.91
C LYS A 2 2.84 -3.89 8.92
N PRO A 3 1.83 -4.63 8.42
CA PRO A 3 0.89 -4.08 7.44
C PRO A 3 0.18 -2.81 7.92
N LYS A 4 -0.17 -2.72 9.19
CA LYS A 4 -0.83 -1.54 9.74
C LYS A 4 0.03 -0.28 9.62
N LYS A 5 1.32 -0.42 9.91
CA LYS A 5 2.26 0.70 9.77
C LYS A 5 2.46 1.06 8.30
N ALA A 6 2.54 0.06 7.42
CA ALA A 6 2.68 0.27 5.99
C ALA A 6 1.49 1.06 5.43
N ILE A 7 0.29 0.72 5.87
CA ILE A 7 -0.93 1.43 5.45
C ILE A 7 -0.85 2.90 5.87
N LYS A 8 -0.43 3.19 7.09
CA LYS A 8 -0.29 4.57 7.58
C LYS A 8 0.70 5.37 6.74
N ILE A 9 1.84 4.75 6.41
CA ILE A 9 2.87 5.39 5.59
C ILE A 9 2.31 5.73 4.21
N LEU A 10 1.60 4.80 3.59
CA LEU A 10 1.05 4.99 2.26
C LEU A 10 -0.08 6.03 2.24
N ILE A 11 -0.91 6.07 3.27
CA ILE A 11 -1.95 7.09 3.40
C ILE A 11 -1.30 8.48 3.46
N HIS A 12 -0.29 8.65 4.30
CA HIS A 12 0.41 9.92 4.42
C HIS A 12 1.06 10.33 3.11
N HIS A 13 1.74 9.39 2.45
CA HIS A 13 2.38 9.65 1.17
C HIS A 13 1.37 10.06 0.11
N ASN A 14 0.24 9.37 0.05
CA ASN A 14 -0.82 9.69 -0.90
C ASN A 14 -1.41 11.08 -0.65
N ASP A 15 -1.61 11.45 0.62
CA ASP A 15 -2.09 12.78 0.99
C ASP A 15 -1.09 13.85 0.56
N TRP A 16 0.20 13.62 0.77
CA TRP A 16 1.25 14.53 0.32
C TRP A 16 1.23 14.68 -1.20
N ARG A 17 1.11 13.57 -1.92
CA ARG A 17 1.07 13.59 -3.38
C ARG A 17 -0.13 14.38 -3.92
N ARG A 18 -1.25 14.35 -3.20
CA ARG A 18 -2.48 15.06 -3.57
C ARG A 18 -2.48 16.52 -3.12
N GLY A 19 -1.49 16.93 -2.34
CA GLY A 19 -1.39 18.29 -1.83
C GLY A 19 -2.16 18.54 -0.54
N ASP A 20 -2.70 17.51 0.09
CA ASP A 20 -3.45 17.65 1.35
C ASP A 20 -2.53 17.93 2.54
N VAL A 21 -1.27 17.49 2.46
CA VAL A 21 -0.23 17.81 3.45
C VAL A 21 1.00 18.29 2.71
N ASP A 22 1.70 19.28 3.31
CA ASP A 22 2.88 19.88 2.70
C ASP A 22 4.16 19.14 3.04
N GLU A 23 4.13 18.32 4.08
CA GLU A 23 5.32 17.68 4.60
C GLU A 23 5.57 16.32 3.96
N TYR A 24 6.79 16.14 3.42
CA TYR A 24 7.25 14.85 2.92
C TYR A 24 7.93 14.10 4.08
N LYS A 25 7.14 13.32 4.80
CA LYS A 25 7.58 12.71 6.06
C LYS A 25 8.44 11.47 5.90
N TYR A 26 8.19 10.67 4.86
CA TYR A 26 8.85 9.38 4.69
C TYR A 26 9.77 9.39 3.47
N THR A 27 10.91 8.68 3.59
CA THR A 27 11.86 8.57 2.49
C THR A 27 11.33 7.63 1.40
N PRO A 28 11.83 7.74 0.14
CA PRO A 28 11.45 6.80 -0.92
C PRO A 28 11.70 5.34 -0.54
N LYS A 29 12.75 5.08 0.24
CA LYS A 29 13.06 3.73 0.72
C LYS A 29 11.96 3.21 1.63
N GLN A 30 11.49 4.04 2.57
CA GLN A 30 10.40 3.67 3.47
C GLN A 30 9.09 3.45 2.70
N ILE A 31 8.80 4.29 1.73
CA ILE A 31 7.64 4.14 0.86
C ILE A 31 7.71 2.81 0.11
N GLY A 32 8.87 2.46 -0.44
CA GLY A 32 9.07 1.20 -1.14
C GLY A 32 8.82 0.00 -0.24
N ILE A 33 9.34 0.03 0.99
CA ILE A 33 9.12 -1.05 1.96
C ILE A 33 7.63 -1.16 2.31
N ALA A 34 6.94 -0.02 2.45
CA ALA A 34 5.52 -0.01 2.75
C ALA A 34 4.71 -0.60 1.60
N ILE A 35 5.04 -0.26 0.37
CA ILE A 35 4.38 -0.82 -0.82
C ILE A 35 4.57 -2.32 -0.87
N ASP A 36 5.81 -2.82 -0.68
CA ASP A 36 6.10 -4.24 -0.68
C ASP A 36 5.31 -4.97 0.40
N THR A 37 5.23 -4.39 1.59
CA THR A 37 4.50 -4.98 2.72
C THR A 37 3.02 -5.13 2.38
N VAL A 38 2.40 -4.09 1.83
CA VAL A 38 0.99 -4.11 1.47
C VAL A 38 0.74 -5.08 0.33
N LEU A 39 1.61 -5.09 -0.69
CA LEU A 39 1.46 -6.01 -1.81
C LEU A 39 1.54 -7.47 -1.37
N ASN A 40 2.47 -7.80 -0.48
CA ASN A 40 2.58 -9.15 0.06
C ASN A 40 1.32 -9.55 0.84
N HIS A 41 0.77 -8.61 1.61
CA HIS A 41 -0.46 -8.85 2.36
C HIS A 41 -1.64 -9.10 1.43
N ILE A 42 -1.76 -8.30 0.37
CA ILE A 42 -2.83 -8.45 -0.63
C ILE A 42 -2.70 -9.79 -1.35
N GLN A 43 -1.48 -10.20 -1.71
CA GLN A 43 -1.26 -11.50 -2.36
C GLN A 43 -1.69 -12.66 -1.49
N ASP A 44 -1.46 -12.57 -0.18
CA ASP A 44 -1.92 -13.59 0.75
C ASP A 44 -3.45 -13.67 0.79
N LEU A 45 -4.12 -12.52 0.73
CA LEU A 45 -5.58 -12.47 0.67
C LEU A 45 -6.10 -13.03 -0.66
N GLU A 46 -5.42 -12.76 -1.77
CA GLU A 46 -5.81 -13.24 -3.09
C GLU A 46 -5.79 -14.76 -3.19
N ARG A 47 -4.90 -15.43 -2.45
CA ARG A 47 -4.86 -16.90 -2.45
C ARG A 47 -6.16 -17.51 -1.97
N ALA A 48 -6.95 -16.78 -1.20
CA ALA A 48 -8.24 -17.23 -0.69
C ALA A 48 -9.40 -16.84 -1.60
N VAL A 49 -9.15 -16.11 -2.69
CA VAL A 49 -10.17 -15.58 -3.60
C VAL A 49 -10.09 -16.30 -4.95
N PRO A 50 -11.22 -16.78 -5.50
CA PRO A 50 -11.22 -17.41 -6.83
C PRO A 50 -10.76 -16.45 -7.93
N ASP A 51 -10.05 -16.98 -8.93
CA ASP A 51 -9.51 -16.20 -10.03
C ASP A 51 -10.57 -15.42 -10.81
N TYR A 52 -11.76 -15.98 -10.95
CA TYR A 52 -12.81 -15.33 -11.73
C TYR A 52 -13.29 -14.01 -11.09
N ILE A 53 -13.19 -13.91 -9.76
CA ILE A 53 -13.53 -12.67 -9.05
C ILE A 53 -12.45 -11.63 -9.31
N TYR A 54 -11.19 -12.05 -9.25
CA TYR A 54 -10.05 -11.17 -9.42
C TYR A 54 -10.00 -10.57 -10.83
N LYS A 55 -10.25 -11.38 -11.85
CA LYS A 55 -10.20 -10.95 -13.25
C LYS A 55 -11.21 -9.87 -13.59
N GLY A 56 -12.23 -9.71 -12.79
CA GLY A 56 -13.24 -8.69 -13.01
C GLY A 56 -12.74 -7.26 -12.85
N PHE A 57 -11.52 -7.08 -12.34
CA PHE A 57 -10.94 -5.76 -12.11
C PHE A 57 -10.01 -5.27 -13.21
N CYS A 58 -9.80 -6.05 -14.22
CA CYS A 58 -8.91 -5.68 -15.31
C CYS A 58 -9.56 -4.79 -16.34
#